data_569a77fd45f4f7a55afd0397aebc4686
#
_entry.id   569a77fd45f4f7a55afd0397aebc4686
#
_cell.length_a   1.000
_cell.length_b   1.000
_cell.length_c   1.000
_cell.angle_alpha   90.00
_cell.angle_beta   90.00
_cell.angle_gamma   90.00
#
_symmetry.space_group_name_H-M   'P 1'
#
loop_
_entity.id
_entity.type
_entity.pdbx_description
1 polymer ?
#
loop_
_entity_poly.entity_id
_entity_poly.type
_entity_poly.pdbx_seq_one_letter_code
_entity_poly.pdbx_strand_id
1 'polypeptide(L)'
;MTEEQRIFEGRLFASEVPELIAKKSKAHRLSQDYNALYEDDAEARKAILHELLGSVGEGTVMLGPIRFHYGCHTEIGEGCFMNFNFTVQDDARVTIGSHCDFGPNVTIVTPLHPMLPDERRGVVCNDGEERFLCYAKPVTIGDDCWFGANVVVCPGVTIGSGCVIGAGSVVTRDIPANSFAA
;
A
#
# COMPACT_ATOMS: atom_id res chain seq x y z
N MET A 1 -13.77 -0.15 -20.02
CA MET A 1 -12.66 0.12 -19.09
C MET A 1 -13.25 0.23 -17.71
N THR A 2 -12.82 -0.64 -16.77
CA THR A 2 -13.24 -0.58 -15.37
C THR A 2 -12.54 0.56 -14.63
N GLU A 3 -13.02 0.93 -13.44
CA GLU A 3 -12.34 1.94 -12.62
C GLU A 3 -10.97 1.44 -12.16
N GLU A 4 -10.82 0.15 -11.87
CA GLU A 4 -9.52 -0.46 -11.55
C GLU A 4 -8.52 -0.36 -12.72
N GLN A 5 -8.97 -0.58 -13.96
CA GLN A 5 -8.12 -0.37 -15.13
C GLN A 5 -7.68 1.09 -15.27
N ARG A 6 -8.56 2.05 -14.92
CA ARG A 6 -8.20 3.48 -14.88
C ARG A 6 -7.10 3.76 -13.85
N ILE A 7 -7.20 3.14 -12.67
CA ILE A 7 -6.16 3.26 -11.63
C ILE A 7 -4.80 2.85 -12.21
N PHE A 8 -4.72 1.66 -12.81
CA PHE A 8 -3.45 1.12 -13.32
C PHE A 8 -2.92 1.85 -14.54
N GLU A 9 -3.77 2.57 -15.27
CA GLU A 9 -3.38 3.48 -16.35
C GLU A 9 -3.03 4.90 -15.86
N GLY A 10 -3.06 5.17 -14.55
CA GLY A 10 -2.78 6.47 -13.97
C GLY A 10 -3.82 7.54 -14.31
N ARG A 11 -5.05 7.14 -14.60
CA ARG A 11 -6.17 8.04 -14.92
C ARG A 11 -6.99 8.37 -13.69
N LEU A 12 -7.78 9.43 -13.78
CA LEU A 12 -8.81 9.72 -12.79
C LEU A 12 -9.82 8.56 -12.74
N PHE A 13 -10.17 8.15 -11.53
CA PHE A 13 -11.10 7.07 -11.24
C PHE A 13 -12.05 7.45 -10.11
N ALA A 14 -13.23 6.81 -10.08
CA ALA A 14 -14.20 6.91 -9.01
C ALA A 14 -14.01 5.73 -8.04
N SER A 15 -13.64 6.01 -6.80
CA SER A 15 -13.38 4.97 -5.77
C SER A 15 -14.63 4.33 -5.18
N GLU A 16 -15.79 4.94 -5.40
CA GLU A 16 -17.09 4.57 -4.80
C GLU A 16 -17.96 3.67 -5.71
N VAL A 17 -17.32 2.92 -6.62
CA VAL A 17 -18.03 1.94 -7.45
C VAL A 17 -18.14 0.59 -6.74
N PRO A 18 -19.22 -0.18 -6.98
CA PRO A 18 -19.51 -1.42 -6.23
C PRO A 18 -18.35 -2.43 -6.24
N GLU A 19 -17.64 -2.57 -7.37
CA GLU A 19 -16.49 -3.47 -7.50
C GLU A 19 -15.36 -3.08 -6.53
N LEU A 20 -14.96 -1.81 -6.51
CA LEU A 20 -13.89 -1.33 -5.64
C LEU A 20 -14.30 -1.32 -4.17
N ILE A 21 -15.57 -0.99 -3.86
CA ILE A 21 -16.11 -1.09 -2.50
C ILE A 21 -16.04 -2.53 -1.99
N ALA A 22 -16.40 -3.52 -2.82
CA ALA A 22 -16.34 -4.93 -2.44
C ALA A 22 -14.90 -5.39 -2.12
N LYS A 23 -13.92 -5.00 -2.94
CA LYS A 23 -12.49 -5.29 -2.70
C LYS A 23 -11.98 -4.65 -1.41
N LYS A 24 -12.27 -3.35 -1.20
CA LYS A 24 -11.93 -2.65 0.06
C LYS A 24 -12.52 -3.36 1.28
N SER A 25 -13.82 -3.67 1.23
CA SER A 25 -14.51 -4.33 2.34
C SER A 25 -13.93 -5.72 2.63
N LYS A 26 -13.51 -6.48 1.61
CA LYS A 26 -12.82 -7.77 1.79
C LYS A 26 -11.48 -7.56 2.47
N ALA A 27 -10.65 -6.65 1.99
CA ALA A 27 -9.31 -6.38 2.53
C ALA A 27 -9.38 -5.88 3.99
N HIS A 28 -10.35 -5.02 4.31
CA HIS A 28 -10.54 -4.53 5.67
C HIS A 28 -10.94 -5.65 6.62
N ARG A 29 -11.83 -6.58 6.21
CA ARG A 29 -12.19 -7.75 7.02
C ARG A 29 -10.98 -8.66 7.24
N LEU A 30 -10.26 -9.03 6.18
CA LEU A 30 -9.06 -9.87 6.30
C LEU A 30 -7.98 -9.23 7.18
N SER A 31 -7.80 -7.92 7.10
CA SER A 31 -6.89 -7.19 8.02
C SER A 31 -7.37 -7.28 9.47
N GLN A 32 -8.68 -7.19 9.73
CA GLN A 32 -9.24 -7.34 11.08
C GLN A 32 -9.08 -8.78 11.59
N ASP A 33 -9.36 -9.79 10.76
CA ASP A 33 -9.20 -11.19 11.10
C ASP A 33 -7.73 -11.52 11.43
N TYR A 34 -6.79 -11.02 10.62
CA TYR A 34 -5.36 -11.13 10.90
C TYR A 34 -4.97 -10.52 12.25
N ASN A 35 -5.47 -9.33 12.53
CA ASN A 35 -5.14 -8.58 13.75
C ASN A 35 -5.80 -9.18 15.02
N ALA A 36 -6.78 -10.06 14.87
CA ALA A 36 -7.41 -10.78 15.96
C ALA A 36 -6.66 -12.07 16.36
N LEU A 37 -5.75 -12.55 15.52
CA LEU A 37 -4.95 -13.74 15.77
C LEU A 37 -3.74 -13.41 16.66
N TYR A 38 -3.32 -14.39 17.47
CA TYR A 38 -2.07 -14.32 18.22
C TYR A 38 -0.85 -14.57 17.31
N GLU A 39 0.34 -14.17 17.79
CA GLU A 39 1.57 -14.30 17.00
C GLU A 39 1.97 -15.76 16.74
N ASP A 40 1.60 -16.68 17.61
CA ASP A 40 1.83 -18.12 17.49
C ASP A 40 0.84 -18.84 16.56
N ASP A 41 -0.24 -18.17 16.11
CA ASP A 41 -1.15 -18.67 15.07
C ASP A 41 -0.55 -18.54 13.65
N ALA A 42 0.71 -18.91 13.47
CA ALA A 42 1.51 -18.60 12.27
C ALA A 42 0.86 -19.09 10.96
N GLU A 43 0.32 -20.31 10.92
CA GLU A 43 -0.30 -20.86 9.71
C GLU A 43 -1.61 -20.14 9.35
N ALA A 44 -2.43 -19.78 10.33
CA ALA A 44 -3.65 -19.02 10.10
C ALA A 44 -3.33 -17.60 9.59
N ARG A 45 -2.33 -16.96 10.19
CA ARG A 45 -1.85 -15.62 9.74
C ARG A 45 -1.31 -15.67 8.30
N LYS A 46 -0.51 -16.71 7.97
CA LYS A 46 0.02 -16.93 6.62
C LYS A 46 -1.12 -17.11 5.61
N ALA A 47 -2.12 -17.93 5.92
CA ALA A 47 -3.28 -18.14 5.06
C ALA A 47 -4.04 -16.84 4.76
N ILE A 48 -4.24 -15.99 5.78
CA ILE A 48 -4.89 -14.69 5.59
C ILE A 48 -4.05 -13.77 4.70
N LEU A 49 -2.73 -13.71 4.88
CA LEU A 49 -1.86 -12.88 4.03
C LEU A 49 -1.91 -13.31 2.56
N HIS A 50 -1.93 -14.61 2.28
CA HIS A 50 -2.07 -15.13 0.91
C HIS A 50 -3.45 -14.82 0.29
N GLU A 51 -4.51 -14.69 1.09
CA GLU A 51 -5.84 -14.28 0.61
C GLU A 51 -5.96 -12.76 0.45
N LEU A 52 -5.27 -12.00 1.29
CA LEU A 52 -5.32 -10.53 1.33
C LEU A 52 -4.48 -9.89 0.23
N LEU A 53 -3.24 -10.38 0.05
CA LEU A 53 -2.25 -9.74 -0.80
C LEU A 53 -2.27 -10.27 -2.24
N GLY A 54 -1.83 -9.46 -3.20
CA GLY A 54 -1.59 -9.89 -4.57
C GLY A 54 -0.58 -11.02 -4.64
N SER A 55 0.52 -10.89 -3.88
CA SER A 55 1.46 -11.96 -3.58
C SER A 55 2.24 -11.66 -2.29
N VAL A 56 2.69 -12.72 -1.62
CA VAL A 56 3.61 -12.62 -0.49
C VAL A 56 4.60 -13.79 -0.54
N GLY A 57 5.90 -13.45 -0.46
CA GLY A 57 6.98 -14.43 -0.50
C GLY A 57 7.14 -15.21 0.81
N GLU A 58 7.79 -16.36 0.71
CA GLU A 58 8.06 -17.23 1.86
C GLU A 58 8.93 -16.52 2.91
N GLY A 59 8.70 -16.82 4.17
CA GLY A 59 9.45 -16.26 5.29
C GLY A 59 9.13 -14.80 5.61
N THR A 60 8.19 -14.17 4.91
CA THR A 60 7.72 -12.81 5.23
C THR A 60 6.81 -12.83 6.45
N VAL A 61 7.11 -11.97 7.43
CA VAL A 61 6.41 -11.88 8.73
C VAL A 61 5.92 -10.46 8.98
N MET A 62 4.68 -10.36 9.46
CA MET A 62 4.10 -9.08 9.90
C MET A 62 3.64 -9.23 11.35
N LEU A 63 4.09 -8.37 12.26
CA LEU A 63 3.67 -8.46 13.67
C LEU A 63 2.20 -8.05 13.87
N GLY A 64 1.76 -7.03 13.16
CA GLY A 64 0.42 -6.46 13.31
C GLY A 64 0.34 -5.40 14.43
N PRO A 65 -0.77 -4.67 14.53
CA PRO A 65 -1.86 -4.71 13.57
C PRO A 65 -1.42 -4.24 12.18
N ILE A 66 -1.99 -4.85 11.12
CA ILE A 66 -1.79 -4.46 9.73
C ILE A 66 -3.03 -3.76 9.19
N ARG A 67 -2.86 -2.90 8.17
CA ARG A 67 -3.96 -2.25 7.46
C ARG A 67 -3.65 -2.17 5.97
N PHE A 68 -4.51 -2.79 5.16
CA PHE A 68 -4.44 -2.70 3.70
C PHE A 68 -5.76 -2.15 3.15
N HIS A 69 -5.68 -1.28 2.15
CA HIS A 69 -6.87 -0.70 1.54
C HIS A 69 -7.54 -1.67 0.57
N TYR A 70 -6.79 -2.20 -0.39
CA TYR A 70 -7.24 -3.28 -1.27
C TYR A 70 -6.50 -4.59 -1.01
N GLY A 71 -5.25 -4.55 -0.57
CA GLY A 71 -4.38 -5.69 -0.36
C GLY A 71 -3.96 -6.37 -1.67
N CYS A 72 -4.91 -6.70 -2.52
CA CYS A 72 -4.66 -7.38 -3.79
C CYS A 72 -3.84 -6.56 -4.81
N HIS A 73 -3.59 -5.28 -4.56
CA HIS A 73 -2.69 -4.45 -5.36
C HIS A 73 -1.27 -4.38 -4.78
N THR A 74 -1.01 -5.07 -3.68
CA THR A 74 0.29 -5.11 -3.01
C THR A 74 0.96 -6.47 -3.22
N GLU A 75 2.19 -6.44 -3.69
CA GLU A 75 3.07 -7.60 -3.87
C GLU A 75 4.31 -7.43 -2.98
N ILE A 76 4.66 -8.46 -2.22
CA ILE A 76 5.77 -8.45 -1.26
C ILE A 76 6.66 -9.67 -1.52
N GLY A 77 7.96 -9.44 -1.60
CA GLY A 77 8.97 -10.49 -1.77
C GLY A 77 9.13 -11.39 -0.54
N GLU A 78 10.12 -12.25 -0.60
CA GLU A 78 10.44 -13.21 0.47
C GLU A 78 11.26 -12.57 1.60
N GLY A 79 11.19 -13.16 2.80
CA GLY A 79 12.05 -12.83 3.93
C GLY A 79 11.88 -11.39 4.46
N CYS A 80 10.76 -10.74 4.23
CA CYS A 80 10.51 -9.39 4.71
C CYS A 80 9.97 -9.40 6.14
N PHE A 81 10.26 -8.34 6.89
CA PHE A 81 9.73 -8.13 8.23
C PHE A 81 8.99 -6.79 8.34
N MET A 82 7.73 -6.83 8.74
CA MET A 82 6.91 -5.66 9.02
C MET A 82 6.60 -5.61 10.51
N ASN A 83 7.04 -4.52 11.15
CA ASN A 83 6.77 -4.27 12.56
C ASN A 83 5.34 -3.75 12.77
N PHE A 84 5.00 -3.32 14.00
CA PHE A 84 3.65 -2.89 14.40
C PHE A 84 3.10 -1.74 13.55
N ASN A 85 1.78 -1.78 13.29
CA ASN A 85 1.03 -0.74 12.59
C ASN A 85 1.48 -0.48 11.14
N PHE A 86 1.91 -1.53 10.44
CA PHE A 86 2.21 -1.43 9.03
C PHE A 86 0.94 -1.13 8.23
N THR A 87 0.95 -0.03 7.47
CA THR A 87 -0.24 0.46 6.76
C THR A 87 0.07 0.69 5.28
N VAL A 88 -0.75 0.13 4.41
CA VAL A 88 -0.64 0.32 2.96
C VAL A 88 -1.98 0.77 2.38
N GLN A 89 -1.99 1.96 1.79
CA GLN A 89 -3.12 2.43 1.01
C GLN A 89 -2.80 2.24 -0.47
N ASP A 90 -3.12 1.06 -0.96
CA ASP A 90 -2.73 0.53 -2.27
C ASP A 90 -3.82 0.72 -3.33
N ASP A 91 -4.24 1.95 -3.58
CA ASP A 91 -5.13 2.21 -4.73
C ASP A 91 -4.40 1.86 -6.04
N ALA A 92 -3.16 2.32 -6.25
CA ALA A 92 -2.27 1.81 -7.29
C ALA A 92 -1.38 0.68 -6.76
N ARG A 93 -0.61 0.06 -7.64
CA ARG A 93 0.28 -1.05 -7.28
C ARG A 93 1.34 -0.61 -6.27
N VAL A 94 1.57 -1.47 -5.29
CA VAL A 94 2.69 -1.40 -4.35
C VAL A 94 3.52 -2.67 -4.53
N THR A 95 4.78 -2.50 -4.90
CA THR A 95 5.73 -3.63 -5.04
C THR A 95 6.85 -3.44 -4.03
N ILE A 96 7.05 -4.44 -3.18
CA ILE A 96 8.13 -4.50 -2.19
C ILE A 96 8.99 -5.71 -2.54
N GLY A 97 10.28 -5.48 -2.71
CA GLY A 97 11.26 -6.54 -2.96
C GLY A 97 11.45 -7.47 -1.78
N SER A 98 12.46 -8.31 -1.86
CA SER A 98 12.79 -9.31 -0.84
C SER A 98 13.70 -8.74 0.26
N HIS A 99 13.68 -9.36 1.45
CA HIS A 99 14.58 -9.07 2.57
C HIS A 99 14.52 -7.61 3.05
N CYS A 100 13.32 -7.02 3.02
CA CYS A 100 13.09 -5.66 3.51
C CYS A 100 12.58 -5.66 4.95
N ASP A 101 13.16 -4.77 5.78
CA ASP A 101 12.80 -4.60 7.19
C ASP A 101 12.09 -3.25 7.40
N PHE A 102 10.87 -3.31 7.95
CA PHE A 102 10.08 -2.12 8.25
C PHE A 102 9.90 -1.94 9.76
N GLY A 103 10.34 -0.80 10.27
CA GLY A 103 10.09 -0.37 11.64
C GLY A 103 8.60 -0.12 11.91
N PRO A 104 8.20 0.13 13.16
CA PRO A 104 6.81 0.38 13.51
C PRO A 104 6.26 1.67 12.87
N ASN A 105 4.94 1.66 12.60
CA ASN A 105 4.20 2.78 12.02
C ASN A 105 4.68 3.22 10.63
N VAL A 106 5.23 2.32 9.82
CA VAL A 106 5.52 2.64 8.42
C VAL A 106 4.23 2.66 7.64
N THR A 107 4.08 3.71 6.81
CA THR A 107 2.90 3.93 5.98
C THR A 107 3.30 4.13 4.53
N ILE A 108 2.70 3.38 3.61
CA ILE A 108 2.85 3.52 2.16
C ILE A 108 1.52 3.99 1.60
N VAL A 109 1.53 5.08 0.82
CA VAL A 109 0.31 5.62 0.22
C VAL A 109 0.48 5.82 -1.28
N THR A 110 -0.53 5.44 -2.05
CA THR A 110 -0.52 5.58 -3.51
C THR A 110 -1.56 6.57 -4.03
N PRO A 111 -2.71 6.84 -3.33
CA PRO A 111 -3.74 7.73 -3.83
C PRO A 111 -3.36 9.21 -3.70
N LEU A 112 -3.93 10.00 -4.59
CA LEU A 112 -3.85 11.44 -4.67
C LEU A 112 -5.23 12.01 -4.99
N HIS A 113 -5.49 13.21 -4.50
CA HIS A 113 -6.70 13.95 -4.81
C HIS A 113 -6.38 15.23 -5.60
N PRO A 114 -7.33 15.76 -6.40
CA PRO A 114 -7.16 17.06 -7.04
C PRO A 114 -6.79 18.15 -6.03
N MET A 115 -5.84 19.00 -6.41
CA MET A 115 -5.35 20.07 -5.55
C MET A 115 -6.39 21.18 -5.38
N LEU A 116 -7.16 21.47 -6.43
CA LEU A 116 -8.21 22.49 -6.39
C LEU A 116 -9.42 21.98 -5.61
N PRO A 117 -9.95 22.77 -4.65
CA PRO A 117 -11.09 22.35 -3.82
C PRO A 117 -12.33 21.96 -4.63
N ASP A 118 -12.63 22.70 -5.70
CA ASP A 118 -13.83 22.47 -6.51
C ASP A 118 -13.75 21.15 -7.31
N GLU A 119 -12.56 20.76 -7.75
CA GLU A 119 -12.33 19.45 -8.39
C GLU A 119 -12.35 18.31 -7.39
N ARG A 120 -11.97 18.56 -6.12
CA ARG A 120 -11.93 17.54 -5.06
C ARG A 120 -13.28 17.25 -4.43
N ARG A 121 -14.22 18.22 -4.44
CA ARG A 121 -15.55 18.06 -3.83
C ARG A 121 -16.49 17.13 -4.57
N GLY A 122 -16.26 16.91 -5.84
CA GLY A 122 -17.08 16.10 -6.71
C GLY A 122 -17.19 16.74 -8.09
N VAL A 123 -17.29 15.90 -9.09
CA VAL A 123 -17.41 16.31 -10.50
C VAL A 123 -18.64 15.64 -11.10
N VAL A 124 -19.50 16.43 -11.75
CA VAL A 124 -20.60 15.89 -12.54
C VAL A 124 -20.03 15.24 -13.80
N CYS A 125 -20.15 13.91 -13.87
CA CYS A 125 -19.68 13.13 -15.00
C CYS A 125 -20.61 13.21 -16.21
N ASN A 126 -20.19 12.68 -17.37
CA ASN A 126 -20.96 12.72 -18.61
C ASN A 126 -22.32 12.00 -18.54
N ASP A 127 -22.51 11.12 -17.58
CA ASP A 127 -23.77 10.40 -17.29
C ASP A 127 -24.70 11.17 -16.34
N GLY A 128 -24.32 12.37 -15.92
CA GLY A 128 -25.06 13.24 -15.01
C GLY A 128 -24.88 12.93 -13.53
N GLU A 129 -24.11 11.89 -13.18
CA GLU A 129 -23.84 11.54 -11.78
C GLU A 129 -22.64 12.32 -11.24
N GLU A 130 -22.76 12.77 -9.99
CA GLU A 130 -21.65 13.40 -9.26
C GLU A 130 -20.76 12.31 -8.64
N ARG A 131 -19.44 12.39 -8.90
CA ARG A 131 -18.45 11.45 -8.35
C ARG A 131 -17.25 12.18 -7.79
N PHE A 132 -16.73 11.63 -6.69
CA PHE A 132 -15.42 12.02 -6.15
C PHE A 132 -14.34 11.30 -6.95
N LEU A 133 -13.56 12.06 -7.72
CA LEU A 133 -12.50 11.53 -8.54
C LEU A 133 -11.16 11.66 -7.82
N CYS A 134 -10.37 10.61 -7.89
CA CYS A 134 -9.00 10.58 -7.42
C CYS A 134 -8.09 9.96 -8.49
N TYR A 135 -6.80 10.01 -8.28
CA TYR A 135 -5.81 9.30 -9.07
C TYR A 135 -4.79 8.66 -8.15
N ALA A 136 -4.04 7.71 -8.64
CA ALA A 136 -3.04 7.04 -7.84
C ALA A 136 -1.76 6.83 -8.64
N LYS A 137 -0.63 6.76 -7.93
CA LYS A 137 0.68 6.47 -8.51
C LYS A 137 1.31 5.30 -7.79
N PRO A 138 1.89 4.33 -8.51
CA PRO A 138 2.47 3.16 -7.90
C PRO A 138 3.68 3.52 -7.04
N VAL A 139 3.94 2.68 -6.03
CA VAL A 139 5.16 2.73 -5.22
C VAL A 139 5.94 1.45 -5.44
N THR A 140 7.25 1.59 -5.66
CA THR A 140 8.17 0.46 -5.82
C THR A 140 9.32 0.58 -4.82
N ILE A 141 9.57 -0.50 -4.08
CA ILE A 141 10.68 -0.64 -3.14
C ILE A 141 11.50 -1.85 -3.58
N GLY A 142 12.79 -1.65 -3.81
CA GLY A 142 13.73 -2.73 -4.16
C GLY A 142 14.04 -3.65 -2.98
N ASP A 143 14.95 -4.58 -3.21
CA ASP A 143 15.36 -5.57 -2.21
C ASP A 143 16.26 -4.95 -1.12
N ASP A 144 16.42 -5.64 0.01
CA ASP A 144 17.38 -5.34 1.08
C ASP A 144 17.25 -3.91 1.63
N CYS A 145 16.04 -3.37 1.72
CA CYS A 145 15.79 -2.03 2.25
C CYS A 145 15.43 -2.07 3.74
N TRP A 146 15.91 -1.08 4.49
CA TRP A 146 15.55 -0.90 5.89
C TRP A 146 14.87 0.45 6.13
N PHE A 147 13.67 0.42 6.71
CA PHE A 147 12.87 1.57 7.07
C PHE A 147 12.83 1.74 8.59
N GLY A 148 13.27 2.89 9.09
CA GLY A 148 13.09 3.27 10.48
C GLY A 148 11.61 3.46 10.85
N ALA A 149 11.32 3.68 12.13
CA ALA A 149 9.97 3.90 12.62
C ALA A 149 9.34 5.19 12.06
N ASN A 150 8.00 5.20 11.89
CA ASN A 150 7.21 6.37 11.47
C ASN A 150 7.61 6.93 10.09
N VAL A 151 8.08 6.09 9.17
CA VAL A 151 8.35 6.50 7.80
C VAL A 151 7.07 6.53 6.98
N VAL A 152 6.91 7.56 6.15
CA VAL A 152 5.82 7.66 5.17
C VAL A 152 6.42 7.65 3.76
N VAL A 153 5.97 6.73 2.90
CA VAL A 153 6.32 6.71 1.48
C VAL A 153 5.16 7.27 0.66
N CYS A 154 5.42 8.34 -0.08
CA CYS A 154 4.42 9.07 -0.86
C CYS A 154 4.15 8.45 -2.24
N PRO A 155 3.02 8.80 -2.88
CA PRO A 155 2.62 8.26 -4.17
C PRO A 155 3.64 8.50 -5.29
N GLY A 156 3.94 7.46 -6.06
CA GLY A 156 4.80 7.54 -7.24
C GLY A 156 6.29 7.40 -6.95
N VAL A 157 6.67 7.10 -5.70
CA VAL A 157 8.07 6.97 -5.30
C VAL A 157 8.62 5.60 -5.67
N THR A 158 9.84 5.59 -6.20
CA THR A 158 10.68 4.40 -6.37
C THR A 158 11.89 4.47 -5.43
N ILE A 159 12.06 3.46 -4.59
CA ILE A 159 13.24 3.31 -3.71
C ILE A 159 14.06 2.13 -4.24
N GLY A 160 15.31 2.38 -4.63
CA GLY A 160 16.20 1.34 -5.11
C GLY A 160 16.64 0.37 -4.01
N SER A 161 17.18 -0.79 -4.40
CA SER A 161 17.63 -1.81 -3.46
C SER A 161 18.75 -1.33 -2.54
N GLY A 162 18.85 -1.91 -1.34
CA GLY A 162 19.92 -1.63 -0.38
C GLY A 162 19.81 -0.27 0.30
N CYS A 163 18.64 0.35 0.31
CA CYS A 163 18.44 1.67 0.91
C CYS A 163 18.13 1.58 2.41
N VAL A 164 18.57 2.60 3.15
CA VAL A 164 18.21 2.83 4.55
C VAL A 164 17.43 4.14 4.63
N ILE A 165 16.20 4.08 5.12
CA ILE A 165 15.34 5.25 5.32
C ILE A 165 15.23 5.55 6.81
N GLY A 166 15.75 6.71 7.22
CA GLY A 166 15.78 7.13 8.61
C GLY A 166 14.39 7.30 9.23
N ALA A 167 14.28 7.06 10.53
CA ALA A 167 13.01 7.17 11.25
C ALA A 167 12.40 8.59 11.13
N GLY A 168 11.07 8.64 10.98
CA GLY A 168 10.33 9.90 10.83
C GLY A 168 10.40 10.55 9.45
N SER A 169 11.07 9.92 8.48
CA SER A 169 11.19 10.47 7.13
C SER A 169 9.87 10.44 6.36
N VAL A 170 9.62 11.49 5.57
CA VAL A 170 8.57 11.52 4.55
C VAL A 170 9.25 11.48 3.18
N VAL A 171 9.19 10.33 2.53
CA VAL A 171 9.82 10.09 1.22
C VAL A 171 8.89 10.58 0.12
N THR A 172 9.24 11.71 -0.49
CA THR A 172 8.42 12.41 -1.51
C THR A 172 8.98 12.33 -2.93
N ARG A 173 10.14 11.68 -3.10
CA ARG A 173 10.86 11.52 -4.38
C ARG A 173 11.67 10.24 -4.39
N ASP A 174 12.06 9.81 -5.58
CA ASP A 174 12.85 8.59 -5.77
C ASP A 174 14.17 8.63 -5.00
N ILE A 175 14.55 7.47 -4.48
CA ILE A 175 15.81 7.25 -3.77
C ILE A 175 16.64 6.25 -4.59
N PRO A 176 17.84 6.62 -5.06
CA PRO A 176 18.74 5.71 -5.76
C PRO A 176 19.16 4.53 -4.87
N ALA A 177 19.46 3.39 -5.49
CA ALA A 177 19.94 2.21 -4.77
C ALA A 177 21.17 2.51 -3.88
N ASN A 178 21.30 1.76 -2.78
CA ASN A 178 22.39 1.86 -1.82
C ASN A 178 22.53 3.25 -1.17
N SER A 179 21.41 3.93 -0.95
CA SER A 179 21.37 5.28 -0.36
C SER A 179 20.91 5.25 1.10
N PHE A 180 21.38 6.23 1.88
CA PHE A 180 20.79 6.61 3.15
C PHE A 180 19.98 7.90 2.95
N ALA A 181 18.72 7.90 3.37
CA ALA A 181 17.82 9.07 3.31
C ALA A 181 17.15 9.30 4.66
N ALA A 182 17.11 10.55 5.13
CA ALA A 182 16.47 10.94 6.38
C ALA A 182 15.89 12.37 6.27
#